data_7fb7a11c1e6a2dfdfdc6babb81c6fea6
#
_entry.id   7fb7a11c1e6a2dfdfdc6babb81c6fea6
#
_cell.length_a   1.000
_cell.length_b   1.000
_cell.length_c   1.000
_cell.angle_alpha   90.00
_cell.angle_beta   90.00
_cell.angle_gamma   90.00
#
_symmetry.space_group_name_H-M   'P 1'
#
loop_
_entity.id
_entity.type
_entity.pdbx_description
1 polymer ?
#
loop_
_entity_poly.entity_id
_entity_poly.type
_entity_poly.pdbx_seq_one_letter_code
_entity_poly.pdbx_strand_id
1 'polypeptide(L)'
;MREVLPELMTWWRAGETVGVGTVVATFQSAPRPPGASMLVGPDGTAVGSVSGGCVEGAVYELGQAVVESGVPVLERYGVSDDDAFAVGLTCGGILDVYVEKVSRETFPELEEIAADVDAGRPVALATVIEHPDPALLGRRLVVRPAGIVPDLRVVDTPVGTTRSSGTTPALGSQRADDAVHDDALGLLAAGHSATLTYGPDGERRGEGMRVFVWAFAPKPRMLVFGAIDFAAAVARVGSFLGYHVTVCDARPVFATATRFPEADEVVVDWPHRYLTAEVEAGRVDARTVITVLTHDPKFDVPLLEVALRLPDVAYVGAMGSRRTHDDRLARLREAGLTDAEIARLSSPIGLDLGARTPEETAISIAAEIVAGRWGGSGERLAGLEGRIHRDL
;
A
#
# COMPACT_ATOMS: atom_id res chain seq x y z
N MET A 1 8.67 -6.86 -0.22
CA MET A 1 9.50 -6.59 0.98
C MET A 1 8.78 -6.84 2.30
N ARG A 2 7.60 -6.29 2.60
CA ARG A 2 6.93 -6.52 3.92
C ARG A 2 6.77 -7.99 4.29
N GLU A 3 6.38 -8.81 3.33
CA GLU A 3 6.15 -10.26 3.54
C GLU A 3 7.43 -11.01 3.93
N VAL A 4 8.60 -10.53 3.48
CA VAL A 4 9.90 -11.18 3.69
C VAL A 4 10.77 -10.44 4.71
N LEU A 5 10.33 -9.29 5.20
CA LEU A 5 11.11 -8.45 6.13
C LEU A 5 11.46 -9.18 7.45
N PRO A 6 10.55 -9.96 8.08
CA PRO A 6 10.90 -10.68 9.32
C PRO A 6 12.08 -11.65 9.14
N GLU A 7 12.10 -12.41 8.02
CA GLU A 7 13.17 -13.36 7.74
C GLU A 7 14.47 -12.64 7.38
N LEU A 8 14.38 -11.58 6.54
CA LEU A 8 15.54 -10.75 6.22
C LEU A 8 16.17 -10.17 7.49
N MET A 9 15.36 -9.66 8.43
CA MET A 9 15.84 -9.12 9.70
C MET A 9 16.49 -10.19 10.59
N THR A 10 15.98 -11.41 10.56
CA THR A 10 16.59 -12.54 11.28
C THR A 10 18.01 -12.78 10.83
N TRP A 11 18.24 -12.91 9.52
CA TRP A 11 19.58 -13.11 8.96
C TRP A 11 20.47 -11.87 9.11
N TRP A 12 19.93 -10.69 8.84
CA TRP A 12 20.67 -9.43 8.98
C TRP A 12 21.17 -9.20 10.42
N ARG A 13 20.32 -9.46 11.43
CA ARG A 13 20.68 -9.37 12.86
C ARG A 13 21.71 -10.43 13.27
N ALA A 14 21.72 -11.58 12.64
CA ALA A 14 22.74 -12.59 12.81
C ALA A 14 24.10 -12.22 12.16
N GLY A 15 24.14 -11.13 11.36
CA GLY A 15 25.34 -10.70 10.64
C GLY A 15 25.55 -11.42 9.31
N GLU A 16 24.52 -12.13 8.86
CA GLU A 16 24.54 -12.88 7.61
C GLU A 16 24.32 -11.95 6.40
N THR A 17 24.69 -12.46 5.23
CA THR A 17 24.51 -11.79 3.94
C THR A 17 23.42 -12.49 3.15
N VAL A 18 22.52 -11.70 2.56
CA VAL A 18 21.33 -12.16 1.82
C VAL A 18 21.30 -11.56 0.42
N GLY A 19 20.97 -12.37 -0.58
CA GLY A 19 20.57 -11.87 -1.90
C GLY A 19 19.11 -11.44 -1.88
N VAL A 20 18.81 -10.21 -2.33
CA VAL A 20 17.44 -9.67 -2.36
C VAL A 20 17.06 -9.31 -3.78
N GLY A 21 16.13 -10.04 -4.37
CA GLY A 21 15.51 -9.72 -5.65
C GLY A 21 14.19 -8.98 -5.44
N THR A 22 14.03 -7.81 -6.05
CA THR A 22 12.84 -6.96 -5.89
C THR A 22 12.25 -6.60 -7.25
N VAL A 23 10.96 -6.81 -7.42
CA VAL A 23 10.21 -6.27 -8.56
C VAL A 23 10.18 -4.75 -8.46
N VAL A 24 10.81 -4.06 -9.39
CA VAL A 24 10.90 -2.59 -9.40
C VAL A 24 10.01 -1.94 -10.46
N ALA A 25 9.67 -2.68 -11.52
CA ALA A 25 8.69 -2.24 -12.50
C ALA A 25 7.95 -3.45 -13.08
N THR A 26 6.72 -3.22 -13.51
CA THR A 26 5.87 -4.23 -14.13
C THR A 26 5.21 -3.65 -15.38
N PHE A 27 5.08 -4.49 -16.42
CA PHE A 27 4.44 -4.10 -17.67
C PHE A 27 3.47 -5.21 -18.08
N GLN A 28 2.37 -4.85 -18.70
CA GLN A 28 1.32 -5.78 -19.11
C GLN A 28 0.69 -6.53 -17.91
N SER A 29 0.40 -7.84 -18.05
CA SER A 29 -0.30 -8.64 -17.03
C SER A 29 0.68 -9.29 -16.04
N ALA A 30 1.54 -8.51 -15.41
CA ALA A 30 2.50 -9.03 -14.43
C ALA A 30 1.78 -9.54 -13.16
N PRO A 31 2.19 -10.70 -12.60
CA PRO A 31 1.47 -11.37 -11.51
C PRO A 31 1.70 -10.75 -10.12
N ARG A 32 2.80 -10.00 -9.95
CA ARG A 32 3.17 -9.38 -8.65
C ARG A 32 3.47 -7.90 -8.86
N PRO A 33 3.01 -7.03 -7.95
CA PRO A 33 3.23 -5.58 -8.06
C PRO A 33 4.68 -5.18 -7.72
N PRO A 34 5.12 -3.97 -8.10
CA PRO A 34 6.37 -3.40 -7.62
C PRO A 34 6.47 -3.44 -6.09
N GLY A 35 7.65 -3.83 -5.58
CA GLY A 35 7.91 -4.06 -4.16
C GLY A 35 7.75 -5.52 -3.72
N ALA A 36 7.22 -6.42 -4.56
CA ALA A 36 7.30 -7.86 -4.29
C ALA A 36 8.77 -8.30 -4.29
N SER A 37 9.15 -9.15 -3.32
CA SER A 37 10.55 -9.51 -3.13
C SER A 37 10.73 -10.99 -2.86
N MET A 38 11.89 -11.51 -3.25
CA MET A 38 12.40 -12.83 -2.93
C MET A 38 13.78 -12.69 -2.30
N LEU A 39 14.04 -13.47 -1.25
CA LEU A 39 15.31 -13.56 -0.57
C LEU A 39 16.04 -14.86 -0.95
N VAL A 40 17.35 -14.77 -1.06
CA VAL A 40 18.26 -15.92 -1.15
C VAL A 40 19.11 -15.90 0.10
N GLY A 41 18.79 -16.77 1.05
CA GLY A 41 19.42 -16.86 2.37
C GLY A 41 20.82 -17.46 2.33
N PRO A 42 21.58 -17.33 3.44
CA PRO A 42 22.96 -17.82 3.57
C PRO A 42 23.05 -19.36 3.51
N ASP A 43 21.97 -20.05 3.85
CA ASP A 43 21.84 -21.50 3.81
C ASP A 43 21.30 -22.05 2.48
N GLY A 44 21.09 -21.16 1.49
CA GLY A 44 20.46 -21.49 0.20
C GLY A 44 18.93 -21.53 0.24
N THR A 45 18.29 -21.14 1.35
CA THR A 45 16.84 -21.05 1.44
C THR A 45 16.31 -19.87 0.62
N ALA A 46 15.25 -20.09 -0.15
CA ALA A 46 14.50 -19.03 -0.84
C ALA A 46 13.24 -18.68 -0.06
N VAL A 47 13.00 -17.38 0.19
CA VAL A 47 11.80 -16.87 0.88
C VAL A 47 11.14 -15.77 0.06
N GLY A 48 9.83 -15.82 -0.09
CA GLY A 48 9.07 -14.85 -0.89
C GLY A 48 8.98 -15.22 -2.38
N SER A 49 8.47 -14.30 -3.19
CA SER A 49 8.25 -14.53 -4.62
C SER A 49 8.20 -13.21 -5.40
N VAL A 50 8.67 -13.20 -6.62
CA VAL A 50 8.64 -12.07 -7.56
C VAL A 50 7.64 -12.25 -8.71
N SER A 51 7.31 -13.50 -9.06
CA SER A 51 6.47 -13.82 -10.22
C SER A 51 5.37 -14.86 -9.97
N GLY A 52 5.38 -15.52 -8.80
CA GLY A 52 4.50 -16.64 -8.51
C GLY A 52 4.94 -17.97 -9.12
N GLY A 53 6.22 -18.14 -9.46
CA GLY A 53 6.85 -19.40 -9.88
C GLY A 53 7.49 -19.39 -11.28
N CYS A 54 7.34 -18.31 -12.05
CA CYS A 54 7.83 -18.30 -13.43
C CYS A 54 9.35 -18.02 -13.56
N VAL A 55 9.86 -17.05 -12.79
CA VAL A 55 11.26 -16.58 -12.89
C VAL A 55 12.06 -16.78 -11.60
N GLU A 56 11.48 -17.38 -10.58
CA GLU A 56 12.12 -17.56 -9.27
C GLU A 56 13.46 -18.29 -9.34
N GLY A 57 13.61 -19.30 -10.20
CA GLY A 57 14.86 -20.01 -10.41
C GLY A 57 15.97 -19.08 -10.93
N ALA A 58 15.66 -18.27 -11.96
CA ALA A 58 16.63 -17.34 -12.53
C ALA A 58 17.01 -16.23 -11.52
N VAL A 59 16.03 -15.70 -10.77
CA VAL A 59 16.27 -14.70 -9.72
C VAL A 59 17.08 -15.30 -8.56
N TYR A 60 16.87 -16.58 -8.25
CA TYR A 60 17.65 -17.30 -7.25
C TYR A 60 19.14 -17.41 -7.63
N GLU A 61 19.42 -17.88 -8.85
CA GLU A 61 20.79 -17.99 -9.37
C GLU A 61 21.48 -16.62 -9.44
N LEU A 62 20.74 -15.59 -9.93
CA LEU A 62 21.25 -14.23 -9.95
C LEU A 62 21.52 -13.69 -8.54
N GLY A 63 20.66 -14.01 -7.56
CA GLY A 63 20.85 -13.64 -6.16
C GLY A 63 22.14 -14.21 -5.56
N GLN A 64 22.47 -15.47 -5.85
CA GLN A 64 23.74 -16.08 -5.43
C GLN A 64 24.93 -15.37 -6.07
N ALA A 65 24.88 -15.12 -7.39
CA ALA A 65 25.96 -14.43 -8.10
C ALA A 65 26.19 -13.00 -7.58
N VAL A 66 25.12 -12.27 -7.25
CA VAL A 66 25.20 -10.91 -6.68
C VAL A 66 25.74 -10.92 -5.25
N VAL A 67 25.43 -11.93 -4.44
CA VAL A 67 26.04 -12.08 -3.10
C VAL A 67 27.55 -12.28 -3.21
N GLU A 68 28.04 -13.07 -4.18
CA GLU A 68 29.45 -13.32 -4.42
C GLU A 68 30.17 -12.10 -4.98
N SER A 69 29.62 -11.47 -6.04
CA SER A 69 30.24 -10.35 -6.73
C SER A 69 30.16 -9.03 -5.98
N GLY A 70 29.10 -8.84 -5.18
CA GLY A 70 28.75 -7.57 -4.53
C GLY A 70 28.23 -6.49 -5.47
N VAL A 71 28.06 -6.80 -6.77
CA VAL A 71 27.59 -5.84 -7.78
C VAL A 71 26.09 -6.05 -8.01
N PRO A 72 25.23 -5.04 -7.73
CA PRO A 72 23.80 -5.17 -7.96
C PRO A 72 23.47 -5.23 -9.45
N VAL A 73 22.38 -5.91 -9.80
CA VAL A 73 21.94 -6.13 -11.19
C VAL A 73 20.47 -5.77 -11.34
N LEU A 74 20.13 -5.05 -12.39
CA LEU A 74 18.76 -4.83 -12.84
C LEU A 74 18.51 -5.72 -14.07
N GLU A 75 17.62 -6.71 -13.94
CA GLU A 75 17.34 -7.70 -14.98
C GLU A 75 15.87 -7.63 -15.40
N ARG A 76 15.62 -7.78 -16.70
CA ARG A 76 14.27 -7.80 -17.28
C ARG A 76 13.87 -9.19 -17.69
N TYR A 77 12.71 -9.65 -17.20
CA TYR A 77 12.13 -10.96 -17.49
C TYR A 77 10.82 -10.82 -18.27
N GLY A 78 10.54 -11.76 -19.18
CA GLY A 78 9.27 -11.85 -19.89
C GLY A 78 9.26 -11.25 -21.30
N VAL A 79 10.41 -10.86 -21.85
CA VAL A 79 10.55 -10.44 -23.26
C VAL A 79 10.66 -11.69 -24.11
N SER A 80 9.65 -11.98 -24.93
CA SER A 80 9.74 -13.01 -25.97
C SER A 80 10.09 -12.34 -27.28
N ASP A 81 11.35 -12.38 -27.68
CA ASP A 81 11.77 -12.33 -29.07
C ASP A 81 13.15 -12.99 -29.21
N ASP A 82 13.18 -14.12 -29.94
CA ASP A 82 14.33 -14.80 -30.55
C ASP A 82 15.53 -15.26 -29.69
N ASP A 83 15.60 -15.00 -28.39
CA ASP A 83 16.62 -15.59 -27.53
C ASP A 83 16.11 -16.89 -26.90
N ALA A 84 16.65 -18.02 -27.34
CA ALA A 84 16.30 -19.38 -26.92
C ALA A 84 16.54 -19.67 -25.41
N PHE A 85 16.89 -18.67 -24.61
CA PHE A 85 17.13 -18.73 -23.17
C PHE A 85 16.31 -17.72 -22.35
N ALA A 86 15.43 -16.93 -22.98
CA ALA A 86 14.58 -16.01 -22.26
C ALA A 86 13.55 -16.78 -21.43
N VAL A 87 13.64 -16.68 -20.10
CA VAL A 87 12.63 -17.22 -19.18
C VAL A 87 11.36 -16.40 -19.36
N GLY A 88 10.45 -16.88 -20.21
CA GLY A 88 9.17 -16.22 -20.50
C GLY A 88 8.19 -16.35 -19.34
N LEU A 89 7.48 -15.27 -19.00
CA LEU A 89 6.34 -15.33 -18.12
C LEU A 89 5.14 -15.92 -18.86
N THR A 90 4.58 -17.02 -18.36
CA THR A 90 3.43 -17.72 -18.98
C THR A 90 2.18 -16.84 -19.05
N CYS A 91 2.10 -15.76 -18.27
CA CYS A 91 1.02 -14.76 -18.28
C CYS A 91 1.24 -13.64 -19.31
N GLY A 92 2.37 -13.62 -20.05
CA GLY A 92 2.71 -12.55 -20.99
C GLY A 92 3.09 -11.21 -20.34
N GLY A 93 3.33 -11.20 -19.03
CA GLY A 93 3.81 -10.03 -18.30
C GLY A 93 5.31 -9.79 -18.50
N ILE A 94 5.76 -8.58 -18.19
CA ILE A 94 7.18 -8.20 -18.14
C ILE A 94 7.48 -7.67 -16.75
N LEU A 95 8.62 -8.10 -16.17
CA LEU A 95 9.10 -7.67 -14.86
C LEU A 95 10.52 -7.12 -14.98
N ASP A 96 10.77 -5.96 -14.40
CA ASP A 96 12.13 -5.52 -14.04
C ASP A 96 12.38 -5.93 -12.58
N VAL A 97 13.42 -6.71 -12.35
CA VAL A 97 13.84 -7.16 -11.02
C VAL A 97 15.22 -6.61 -10.71
N TYR A 98 15.31 -5.85 -9.64
CA TYR A 98 16.59 -5.38 -9.10
C TYR A 98 17.07 -6.37 -8.04
N VAL A 99 18.29 -6.88 -8.24
CA VAL A 99 18.90 -7.87 -7.35
C VAL A 99 20.12 -7.25 -6.69
N GLU A 100 20.16 -7.28 -5.36
CA GLU A 100 21.24 -6.69 -4.58
C GLU A 100 21.67 -7.56 -3.40
N LYS A 101 22.91 -7.32 -2.95
CA LYS A 101 23.46 -7.90 -1.73
C LYS A 101 23.06 -7.05 -0.53
N VAL A 102 22.43 -7.67 0.47
CA VAL A 102 22.02 -7.02 1.72
C VAL A 102 22.78 -7.63 2.90
N SER A 103 23.44 -6.77 3.66
CA SER A 103 24.16 -7.09 4.90
C SER A 103 24.13 -5.87 5.82
N ARG A 104 24.70 -5.98 7.03
CA ARG A 104 24.87 -4.82 7.93
C ARG A 104 25.75 -3.72 7.33
N GLU A 105 26.70 -4.08 6.47
CA GLU A 105 27.61 -3.13 5.82
C GLU A 105 26.96 -2.43 4.63
N THR A 106 26.21 -3.20 3.81
CA THR A 106 25.60 -2.67 2.58
C THR A 106 24.25 -2.00 2.80
N PHE A 107 23.59 -2.28 3.93
CA PHE A 107 22.31 -1.68 4.29
C PHE A 107 22.18 -1.46 5.80
N PRO A 108 22.97 -0.55 6.39
CA PRO A 108 22.94 -0.30 7.84
C PRO A 108 21.61 0.28 8.36
N GLU A 109 20.85 1.02 7.53
CA GLU A 109 19.59 1.67 7.91
C GLU A 109 18.41 0.68 8.04
N LEU A 110 18.59 -0.58 7.69
CA LEU A 110 17.51 -1.59 7.64
C LEU A 110 16.84 -1.80 9.01
N GLU A 111 17.61 -1.74 10.11
CA GLU A 111 17.08 -1.86 11.48
C GLU A 111 16.06 -0.75 11.81
N GLU A 112 16.39 0.49 11.44
CA GLU A 112 15.50 1.63 11.70
C GLU A 112 14.23 1.54 10.85
N ILE A 113 14.37 1.14 9.59
CA ILE A 113 13.23 0.95 8.69
C ILE A 113 12.31 -0.16 9.20
N ALA A 114 12.89 -1.29 9.63
CA ALA A 114 12.12 -2.38 10.22
C ALA A 114 11.36 -1.94 11.48
N ALA A 115 12.01 -1.17 12.36
CA ALA A 115 11.37 -0.62 13.55
C ALA A 115 10.23 0.37 13.22
N ASP A 116 10.36 1.16 12.16
CA ASP A 116 9.26 2.03 11.68
C ASP A 116 8.09 1.20 11.14
N VAL A 117 8.39 0.18 10.34
CA VAL A 117 7.36 -0.72 9.76
C VAL A 117 6.61 -1.47 10.86
N ASP A 118 7.31 -2.03 11.84
CA ASP A 118 6.75 -2.78 12.97
C ASP A 118 5.87 -1.88 13.86
N ALA A 119 6.29 -0.61 14.04
CA ALA A 119 5.53 0.39 14.80
C ALA A 119 4.38 1.03 13.99
N GLY A 120 4.18 0.64 12.73
CA GLY A 120 3.18 1.24 11.85
C GLY A 120 3.47 2.70 11.47
N ARG A 121 4.72 3.15 11.64
CA ARG A 121 5.14 4.49 11.22
C ARG A 121 5.42 4.52 9.72
N PRO A 122 4.93 5.53 8.99
CA PRO A 122 5.18 5.64 7.56
C PRO A 122 6.66 5.95 7.29
N VAL A 123 7.28 5.15 6.42
CA VAL A 123 8.65 5.34 5.96
C VAL A 123 8.75 4.92 4.49
N ALA A 124 9.50 5.67 3.69
CA ALA A 124 9.85 5.29 2.33
C ALA A 124 11.36 5.08 2.21
N LEU A 125 11.74 4.09 1.40
CA LEU A 125 13.11 3.81 1.04
C LEU A 125 13.27 4.00 -0.46
N ALA A 126 14.06 5.00 -0.86
CA ALA A 126 14.42 5.23 -2.24
C ALA A 126 15.82 4.63 -2.52
N THR A 127 15.93 3.78 -3.55
CA THR A 127 17.18 3.12 -3.96
C THR A 127 17.49 3.42 -5.42
N VAL A 128 18.69 3.87 -5.72
CA VAL A 128 19.17 4.05 -7.10
C VAL A 128 19.38 2.67 -7.73
N ILE A 129 18.59 2.35 -8.74
CA ILE A 129 18.62 1.05 -9.44
C ILE A 129 19.29 1.12 -10.81
N GLU A 130 19.44 2.34 -11.36
CA GLU A 130 20.15 2.62 -12.61
C GLU A 130 20.74 4.02 -12.55
N HIS A 131 22.02 4.17 -12.96
CA HIS A 131 22.73 5.44 -13.03
C HIS A 131 23.93 5.34 -13.96
N PRO A 132 24.30 6.44 -14.72
CA PRO A 132 25.51 6.45 -15.55
C PRO A 132 26.81 6.27 -14.75
N ASP A 133 26.85 6.73 -13.50
CA ASP A 133 27.94 6.48 -12.58
C ASP A 133 27.62 5.21 -11.73
N PRO A 134 28.37 4.10 -11.94
CA PRO A 134 28.17 2.87 -11.19
C PRO A 134 28.36 3.00 -9.68
N ALA A 135 29.10 4.02 -9.21
CA ALA A 135 29.33 4.25 -7.78
C ALA A 135 28.07 4.72 -7.04
N LEU A 136 27.03 5.11 -7.77
CA LEU A 136 25.75 5.52 -7.21
C LEU A 136 24.72 4.39 -7.20
N LEU A 137 24.96 3.25 -7.84
CA LEU A 137 24.07 2.09 -7.80
C LEU A 137 23.96 1.55 -6.38
N GLY A 138 22.73 1.26 -5.97
CA GLY A 138 22.41 0.78 -4.64
C GLY A 138 22.43 1.86 -3.53
N ARG A 139 22.75 3.11 -3.85
CA ARG A 139 22.64 4.20 -2.88
C ARG A 139 21.19 4.45 -2.50
N ARG A 140 21.02 4.83 -1.22
CA ARG A 140 19.68 4.88 -0.61
C ARG A 140 19.41 6.22 0.08
N LEU A 141 18.14 6.62 0.05
CA LEU A 141 17.59 7.72 0.81
C LEU A 141 16.39 7.22 1.60
N VAL A 142 16.43 7.35 2.94
CA VAL A 142 15.30 7.05 3.81
C VAL A 142 14.48 8.31 4.01
N VAL A 143 13.18 8.23 3.72
CA VAL A 143 12.26 9.37 3.76
C VAL A 143 11.16 9.12 4.78
N ARG A 144 10.96 10.08 5.68
CA ARG A 144 9.90 10.07 6.70
C ARG A 144 9.11 11.37 6.65
N PRO A 145 7.78 11.35 6.84
CA PRO A 145 6.99 12.58 6.98
C PRO A 145 7.47 13.43 8.16
N ALA A 146 7.39 14.74 8.03
CA ALA A 146 7.74 15.66 9.11
C ALA A 146 6.88 15.41 10.37
N GLY A 147 7.50 15.42 11.56
CA GLY A 147 6.82 15.17 12.85
C GLY A 147 6.85 13.73 13.35
N ILE A 148 7.34 12.76 12.55
CA ILE A 148 7.58 11.38 13.00
C ILE A 148 9.05 11.26 13.38
N VAL A 149 9.35 11.43 14.68
CA VAL A 149 10.69 11.19 15.23
C VAL A 149 10.76 9.73 15.68
N PRO A 150 11.76 8.94 15.26
CA PRO A 150 12.02 7.63 15.85
C PRO A 150 12.27 7.83 17.35
N ASP A 151 11.69 6.97 18.18
CA ASP A 151 11.88 6.97 19.64
C ASP A 151 13.29 6.41 19.97
N LEU A 152 14.31 7.13 19.61
CA LEU A 152 15.70 6.89 19.96
C LEU A 152 16.16 8.06 20.84
N ARG A 153 16.22 7.79 22.16
CA ARG A 153 16.88 8.55 23.23
C ARG A 153 17.25 9.99 22.87
N VAL A 154 16.48 10.91 23.46
CA VAL A 154 16.69 12.34 23.51
C VAL A 154 18.16 12.72 23.31
N VAL A 155 18.48 13.23 22.13
CA VAL A 155 19.54 14.18 21.92
C VAL A 155 18.85 15.46 21.45
N ASP A 156 18.93 16.49 22.24
CA ASP A 156 18.37 17.81 21.96
C ASP A 156 18.82 18.29 20.58
N THR A 157 17.90 18.22 19.62
CA THR A 157 18.05 18.90 18.33
C THR A 157 16.73 19.58 17.98
N PRO A 158 16.73 20.86 17.59
CA PRO A 158 15.51 21.63 17.35
C PRO A 158 14.68 21.06 16.23
N VAL A 159 13.34 21.12 16.41
CA VAL A 159 12.31 20.75 15.42
C VAL A 159 12.59 21.43 14.07
N GLY A 160 13.07 20.64 13.13
CA GLY A 160 13.31 21.02 11.75
C GLY A 160 13.73 19.75 11.01
N THR A 161 13.07 19.48 9.87
CA THR A 161 13.44 18.41 8.93
C THR A 161 14.80 17.81 9.24
N THR A 162 14.91 16.52 9.55
CA THR A 162 16.20 15.84 9.73
C THR A 162 16.95 15.83 8.38
N ARG A 163 17.38 17.01 7.98
CA ARG A 163 18.46 17.22 7.03
C ARG A 163 19.73 17.19 7.84
N SER A 164 20.50 16.12 7.68
CA SER A 164 21.89 16.11 8.13
C SER A 164 22.64 17.25 7.44
N SER A 165 22.74 18.38 8.12
CA SER A 165 23.52 19.52 7.63
C SER A 165 25.01 19.15 7.73
N GLY A 166 25.62 18.81 6.59
CA GLY A 166 27.05 18.56 6.48
C GLY A 166 27.44 17.19 5.92
N THR A 167 26.52 16.36 5.48
CA THR A 167 26.77 15.03 4.89
C THR A 167 26.78 15.11 3.36
N THR A 168 27.60 14.27 2.78
CA THR A 168 27.61 13.96 1.33
C THR A 168 26.17 13.58 0.90
N PRO A 169 25.63 14.12 -0.22
CA PRO A 169 24.32 13.78 -0.70
C PRO A 169 24.15 12.26 -0.85
N ALA A 170 23.00 11.74 -0.45
CA ALA A 170 22.75 10.30 -0.42
C ALA A 170 22.71 9.70 -1.84
N LEU A 171 22.09 10.41 -2.79
CA LEU A 171 21.89 9.98 -4.17
C LEU A 171 22.81 10.68 -5.17
N GLY A 172 23.94 11.23 -4.70
CA GLY A 172 24.97 11.86 -5.54
C GLY A 172 24.92 13.38 -5.58
N SER A 173 23.77 14.01 -5.54
CA SER A 173 23.61 15.47 -5.49
C SER A 173 22.47 15.89 -4.56
N GLN A 174 22.56 17.08 -3.97
CA GLN A 174 21.49 17.64 -3.13
C GLN A 174 20.17 17.80 -3.91
N ARG A 175 20.28 18.13 -5.19
CA ARG A 175 19.10 18.23 -6.08
C ARG A 175 18.40 16.89 -6.26
N ALA A 176 19.16 15.80 -6.43
CA ALA A 176 18.62 14.46 -6.50
C ALA A 176 17.94 14.06 -5.19
N ASP A 177 18.59 14.31 -4.04
CA ASP A 177 18.01 14.05 -2.73
C ASP A 177 16.69 14.80 -2.53
N ASP A 178 16.64 16.11 -2.83
CA ASP A 178 15.43 16.93 -2.68
C ASP A 178 14.30 16.46 -3.62
N ALA A 179 14.59 16.21 -4.88
CA ALA A 179 13.59 15.77 -5.86
C ALA A 179 12.99 14.39 -5.49
N VAL A 180 13.86 13.43 -5.16
CA VAL A 180 13.45 12.08 -4.77
C VAL A 180 12.71 12.09 -3.42
N HIS A 181 13.14 12.92 -2.47
CA HIS A 181 12.47 13.08 -1.18
C HIS A 181 11.00 13.51 -1.35
N ASP A 182 10.75 14.58 -2.12
CA ASP A 182 9.40 15.12 -2.33
C ASP A 182 8.50 14.09 -3.03
N ASP A 183 9.01 13.44 -4.08
CA ASP A 183 8.24 12.45 -4.85
C ASP A 183 8.01 11.17 -4.03
N ALA A 184 8.97 10.75 -3.19
CA ALA A 184 8.81 9.63 -2.28
C ALA A 184 7.76 9.89 -1.18
N LEU A 185 7.63 11.12 -0.67
CA LEU A 185 6.53 11.50 0.23
C LEU A 185 5.17 11.36 -0.44
N GLY A 186 5.05 11.74 -1.71
CA GLY A 186 3.82 11.54 -2.49
C GLY A 186 3.45 10.07 -2.64
N LEU A 187 4.42 9.22 -3.02
CA LEU A 187 4.21 7.78 -3.11
C LEU A 187 3.86 7.14 -1.76
N LEU A 188 4.51 7.60 -0.69
CA LEU A 188 4.24 7.12 0.67
C LEU A 188 2.82 7.47 1.11
N ALA A 189 2.35 8.69 0.84
CA ALA A 189 0.98 9.12 1.13
C ALA A 189 -0.05 8.29 0.34
N ALA A 190 0.23 8.01 -0.93
CA ALA A 190 -0.58 7.14 -1.77
C ALA A 190 -0.51 5.65 -1.35
N GLY A 191 0.52 5.25 -0.59
CA GLY A 191 0.77 3.86 -0.21
C GLY A 191 1.22 2.97 -1.37
N HIS A 192 1.88 3.57 -2.38
CA HIS A 192 2.32 2.88 -3.59
C HIS A 192 3.85 2.89 -3.72
N SER A 193 4.42 1.73 -4.07
CA SER A 193 5.82 1.61 -4.45
C SER A 193 5.96 1.72 -5.96
N ALA A 194 6.93 2.49 -6.45
CA ALA A 194 7.13 2.71 -7.88
C ALA A 194 8.59 3.05 -8.21
N THR A 195 8.95 2.90 -9.48
CA THR A 195 10.20 3.42 -10.04
C THR A 195 9.95 4.79 -10.67
N LEU A 196 10.78 5.75 -10.29
CA LEU A 196 10.79 7.10 -10.81
C LEU A 196 12.04 7.32 -11.67
N THR A 197 11.93 8.16 -12.70
CA THR A 197 13.04 8.47 -13.62
C THR A 197 13.42 9.94 -13.50
N TYR A 198 14.73 10.18 -13.44
CA TYR A 198 15.34 11.50 -13.34
C TYR A 198 16.55 11.62 -14.28
N GLY A 199 16.99 12.83 -14.54
CA GLY A 199 18.34 13.06 -15.03
C GLY A 199 19.39 12.69 -13.98
N PRO A 200 20.68 12.55 -14.37
CA PRO A 200 21.73 12.07 -13.46
C PRO A 200 21.91 12.90 -12.19
N ASP A 201 21.59 14.20 -12.24
CA ASP A 201 21.67 15.12 -11.10
C ASP A 201 20.31 15.40 -10.44
N GLY A 202 19.29 14.56 -10.68
CA GLY A 202 17.94 14.69 -10.11
C GLY A 202 17.00 15.61 -10.88
N GLU A 203 17.23 15.82 -12.17
CA GLU A 203 16.29 16.53 -13.03
C GLU A 203 14.99 15.75 -13.22
N ARG A 204 13.85 16.30 -12.79
CA ARG A 204 12.53 15.64 -12.92
C ARG A 204 12.05 15.38 -14.35
N ARG A 205 12.64 16.02 -15.35
CA ARG A 205 12.36 15.82 -16.78
C ARG A 205 13.58 15.29 -17.53
N GLY A 206 14.46 14.58 -16.82
CA GLY A 206 15.67 13.97 -17.38
C GLY A 206 15.54 12.46 -17.47
N GLU A 207 16.53 11.85 -18.11
CA GLU A 207 16.72 10.41 -18.18
C GLU A 207 18.14 10.06 -17.73
N GLY A 208 18.35 8.82 -17.26
CA GLY A 208 19.67 8.30 -16.90
C GLY A 208 19.78 7.86 -15.44
N MET A 209 18.97 8.39 -14.52
CA MET A 209 18.85 7.85 -13.17
C MET A 209 17.46 7.27 -12.97
N ARG A 210 17.37 6.00 -12.52
CA ARG A 210 16.13 5.38 -12.08
C ARG A 210 16.22 5.08 -10.57
N VAL A 211 15.20 5.48 -9.85
CA VAL A 211 15.12 5.30 -8.41
C VAL A 211 13.86 4.51 -8.08
N PHE A 212 14.02 3.36 -7.44
CA PHE A 212 12.89 2.61 -6.92
C PHE A 212 12.56 3.09 -5.51
N VAL A 213 11.29 3.42 -5.28
CA VAL A 213 10.79 3.85 -3.97
C VAL A 213 9.89 2.77 -3.39
N TRP A 214 10.32 2.17 -2.28
CA TRP A 214 9.45 1.39 -1.43
C TRP A 214 8.66 2.30 -0.49
N ALA A 215 7.34 2.24 -0.56
CA ALA A 215 6.46 2.95 0.36
C ALA A 215 5.93 2.01 1.45
N PHE A 216 6.46 2.10 2.65
CA PHE A 216 5.98 1.37 3.83
C PHE A 216 4.92 2.20 4.56
N ALA A 217 3.82 2.51 3.87
CA ALA A 217 2.70 3.19 4.49
C ALA A 217 2.00 2.29 5.52
N PRO A 218 1.40 2.82 6.60
CA PRO A 218 0.53 2.05 7.48
C PRO A 218 -0.60 1.37 6.70
N LYS A 219 -1.20 0.33 7.28
CA LYS A 219 -2.39 -0.30 6.69
C LYS A 219 -3.44 0.76 6.40
N PRO A 220 -4.09 0.76 5.22
CA PRO A 220 -5.23 1.63 4.96
C PRO A 220 -6.35 1.31 5.97
N ARG A 221 -7.14 2.31 6.36
CA ARG A 221 -8.21 2.11 7.33
C ARG A 221 -9.52 1.72 6.67
N MET A 222 -10.24 0.80 7.32
CA MET A 222 -11.64 0.49 7.00
C MET A 222 -12.49 0.78 8.23
N LEU A 223 -13.32 1.81 8.15
CA LEU A 223 -14.25 2.21 9.20
C LEU A 223 -15.62 1.60 8.93
N VAL A 224 -16.03 0.67 9.76
CA VAL A 224 -17.30 -0.06 9.65
C VAL A 224 -18.26 0.46 10.71
N PHE A 225 -19.29 1.17 10.28
CA PHE A 225 -20.29 1.75 11.16
C PHE A 225 -21.55 0.89 11.21
N GLY A 226 -21.88 0.40 12.43
CA GLY A 226 -23.01 -0.48 12.71
C GLY A 226 -22.57 -1.90 13.11
N ALA A 227 -22.86 -2.27 14.37
CA ALA A 227 -22.45 -3.56 14.93
C ALA A 227 -23.52 -4.64 14.67
N ILE A 228 -23.67 -5.07 13.44
CA ILE A 228 -24.58 -6.12 12.96
C ILE A 228 -23.80 -7.28 12.37
N ASP A 229 -24.45 -8.38 12.03
CA ASP A 229 -23.77 -9.57 11.50
C ASP A 229 -23.04 -9.32 10.17
N PHE A 230 -23.60 -8.46 9.31
CA PHE A 230 -22.93 -8.01 8.09
C PHE A 230 -21.61 -7.29 8.38
N ALA A 231 -21.53 -6.53 9.49
CA ALA A 231 -20.30 -5.84 9.87
C ALA A 231 -19.20 -6.83 10.30
N ALA A 232 -19.55 -7.95 10.90
CA ALA A 232 -18.58 -8.99 11.24
C ALA A 232 -17.97 -9.63 9.98
N ALA A 233 -18.80 -9.90 8.97
CA ALA A 233 -18.34 -10.43 7.69
C ALA A 233 -17.47 -9.41 6.93
N VAL A 234 -17.88 -8.12 6.91
CA VAL A 234 -17.10 -7.04 6.29
C VAL A 234 -15.77 -6.83 7.01
N ALA A 235 -15.75 -6.86 8.34
CA ALA A 235 -14.51 -6.74 9.12
C ALA A 235 -13.52 -7.87 8.80
N ARG A 236 -14.00 -9.12 8.68
CA ARG A 236 -13.17 -10.27 8.30
C ARG A 236 -12.57 -10.11 6.91
N VAL A 237 -13.37 -9.72 5.91
CA VAL A 237 -12.89 -9.51 4.55
C VAL A 237 -11.96 -8.30 4.48
N GLY A 238 -12.25 -7.22 5.22
CA GLY A 238 -11.37 -6.04 5.32
C GLY A 238 -10.00 -6.40 5.90
N SER A 239 -9.96 -7.18 6.99
CA SER A 239 -8.71 -7.67 7.58
C SER A 239 -7.93 -8.56 6.59
N PHE A 240 -8.62 -9.48 5.89
CA PHE A 240 -8.04 -10.31 4.84
C PHE A 240 -7.42 -9.48 3.69
N LEU A 241 -8.05 -8.37 3.32
CA LEU A 241 -7.54 -7.43 2.30
C LEU A 241 -6.43 -6.50 2.82
N GLY A 242 -6.03 -6.63 4.09
CA GLY A 242 -4.93 -5.88 4.69
C GLY A 242 -5.31 -4.50 5.22
N TYR A 243 -6.59 -4.22 5.44
CA TYR A 243 -7.02 -3.01 6.13
C TYR A 243 -6.80 -3.10 7.64
N HIS A 244 -6.59 -1.94 8.27
CA HIS A 244 -6.82 -1.75 9.70
C HIS A 244 -8.31 -1.49 9.91
N VAL A 245 -9.01 -2.46 10.50
CA VAL A 245 -10.47 -2.45 10.59
C VAL A 245 -10.92 -1.94 11.94
N THR A 246 -11.74 -0.88 11.94
CA THR A 246 -12.42 -0.38 13.13
C THR A 246 -13.92 -0.54 12.97
N VAL A 247 -14.57 -1.23 13.93
CA VAL A 247 -16.05 -1.33 14.02
C VAL A 247 -16.55 -0.34 15.05
N CYS A 248 -17.46 0.56 14.66
CA CYS A 248 -18.05 1.57 15.55
C CYS A 248 -19.58 1.48 15.60
N ASP A 249 -20.14 1.47 16.81
CA ASP A 249 -21.59 1.54 17.04
C ASP A 249 -21.89 2.23 18.37
N ALA A 250 -22.96 3.00 18.43
CA ALA A 250 -23.37 3.70 19.65
C ALA A 250 -23.91 2.77 20.75
N ARG A 251 -24.19 1.53 20.44
CA ARG A 251 -24.84 0.55 21.35
C ARG A 251 -23.81 -0.41 21.93
N PRO A 252 -23.41 -0.26 23.20
CA PRO A 252 -22.34 -1.05 23.81
C PRO A 252 -22.63 -2.55 23.86
N VAL A 253 -23.92 -2.95 23.90
CA VAL A 253 -24.31 -4.36 23.91
C VAL A 253 -24.02 -5.08 22.58
N PHE A 254 -23.86 -4.34 21.50
CA PHE A 254 -23.55 -4.89 20.17
C PHE A 254 -22.09 -4.68 19.76
N ALA A 255 -21.47 -3.57 20.13
CA ALA A 255 -20.06 -3.27 19.81
C ALA A 255 -19.14 -3.93 20.85
N THR A 256 -18.84 -5.20 20.65
CA THR A 256 -17.98 -5.97 21.55
C THR A 256 -16.89 -6.71 20.78
N ALA A 257 -15.68 -6.82 21.34
CA ALA A 257 -14.57 -7.55 20.72
C ALA A 257 -14.91 -9.03 20.45
N THR A 258 -15.76 -9.62 21.28
CA THR A 258 -16.20 -11.02 21.08
C THR A 258 -17.03 -11.20 19.80
N ARG A 259 -17.79 -10.18 19.39
CA ARG A 259 -18.57 -10.22 18.16
C ARG A 259 -17.76 -9.88 16.91
N PHE A 260 -16.65 -9.15 17.08
CA PHE A 260 -15.80 -8.69 16.00
C PHE A 260 -14.33 -9.06 16.25
N PRO A 261 -14.01 -10.37 16.34
CA PRO A 261 -12.64 -10.81 16.66
C PRO A 261 -11.61 -10.48 15.56
N GLU A 262 -12.08 -10.21 14.35
CA GLU A 262 -11.22 -9.87 13.19
C GLU A 262 -11.03 -8.34 13.01
N ALA A 263 -11.70 -7.53 13.84
CA ALA A 263 -11.46 -6.09 13.84
C ALA A 263 -10.25 -5.76 14.72
N ASP A 264 -9.40 -4.85 14.23
CA ASP A 264 -8.28 -4.33 15.01
C ASP A 264 -8.78 -3.48 16.19
N GLU A 265 -9.93 -2.79 16.01
CA GLU A 265 -10.56 -1.96 17.04
C GLU A 265 -12.07 -2.10 17.03
N VAL A 266 -12.69 -2.08 18.24
CA VAL A 266 -14.13 -1.99 18.42
C VAL A 266 -14.44 -0.79 19.32
N VAL A 267 -15.19 0.17 18.79
CA VAL A 267 -15.45 1.47 19.44
C VAL A 267 -16.93 1.63 19.76
N VAL A 268 -17.21 2.07 20.98
CA VAL A 268 -18.57 2.43 21.42
C VAL A 268 -18.69 3.95 21.42
N ASP A 269 -19.18 4.50 20.34
CA ASP A 269 -19.46 5.94 20.21
C ASP A 269 -20.52 6.17 19.11
N TRP A 270 -21.05 7.40 19.05
CA TRP A 270 -21.89 7.85 17.96
C TRP A 270 -21.09 7.90 16.66
N PRO A 271 -21.52 7.25 15.57
CA PRO A 271 -20.76 7.14 14.34
C PRO A 271 -20.19 8.46 13.82
N HIS A 272 -21.02 9.52 13.74
CA HIS A 272 -20.57 10.83 13.25
C HIS A 272 -19.55 11.51 14.19
N ARG A 273 -19.69 11.34 15.52
CA ARG A 273 -18.74 11.90 16.50
C ARG A 273 -17.39 11.23 16.40
N TYR A 274 -17.39 9.91 16.32
CA TYR A 274 -16.16 9.14 16.14
C TYR A 274 -15.47 9.53 14.83
N LEU A 275 -16.20 9.56 13.69
CA LEU A 275 -15.59 9.96 12.40
C LEU A 275 -15.03 11.39 12.47
N THR A 276 -15.75 12.34 13.06
CA THR A 276 -15.27 13.73 13.21
C THR A 276 -13.98 13.77 14.02
N ALA A 277 -13.90 13.06 15.14
CA ALA A 277 -12.69 13.00 15.96
C ALA A 277 -11.50 12.36 15.21
N GLU A 278 -11.75 11.33 14.39
CA GLU A 278 -10.71 10.73 13.55
C GLU A 278 -10.19 11.68 12.47
N VAL A 279 -11.09 12.46 11.86
CA VAL A 279 -10.73 13.49 10.87
C VAL A 279 -9.91 14.62 11.52
N GLU A 280 -10.37 15.15 12.65
CA GLU A 280 -9.65 16.20 13.40
C GLU A 280 -8.25 15.76 13.87
N ALA A 281 -8.11 14.46 14.16
CA ALA A 281 -6.83 13.86 14.54
C ALA A 281 -5.94 13.50 13.32
N GLY A 282 -6.38 13.77 12.08
CA GLY A 282 -5.61 13.48 10.86
C GLY A 282 -5.45 11.98 10.57
N ARG A 283 -6.35 11.13 11.10
CA ARG A 283 -6.31 9.67 10.92
C ARG A 283 -7.20 9.14 9.79
N VAL A 284 -7.84 10.04 9.04
CA VAL A 284 -8.60 9.74 7.81
C VAL A 284 -7.82 10.29 6.62
N ASP A 285 -7.52 9.45 5.66
CA ASP A 285 -6.73 9.78 4.46
C ASP A 285 -7.40 9.29 3.17
N ALA A 286 -6.77 9.57 2.02
CA ALA A 286 -7.27 9.18 0.69
C ALA A 286 -7.38 7.64 0.48
N ARG A 287 -6.84 6.82 1.40
CA ARG A 287 -6.93 5.35 1.37
C ARG A 287 -7.99 4.80 2.30
N THR A 288 -8.66 5.68 3.06
CA THR A 288 -9.69 5.29 4.05
C THR A 288 -10.98 4.86 3.35
N VAL A 289 -11.49 3.71 3.76
CA VAL A 289 -12.78 3.14 3.35
C VAL A 289 -13.81 3.33 4.46
N ILE A 290 -14.98 3.84 4.14
CA ILE A 290 -16.09 4.09 5.06
C ILE A 290 -17.29 3.25 4.64
N THR A 291 -17.74 2.31 5.49
CA THR A 291 -18.92 1.49 5.24
C THR A 291 -19.99 1.75 6.32
N VAL A 292 -21.17 2.18 5.89
CA VAL A 292 -22.32 2.48 6.76
C VAL A 292 -23.33 1.34 6.67
N LEU A 293 -23.33 0.47 7.67
CA LEU A 293 -24.14 -0.76 7.71
C LEU A 293 -25.33 -0.63 8.66
N THR A 294 -25.54 0.56 9.23
CA THR A 294 -26.74 0.87 10.02
C THR A 294 -27.96 1.09 9.11
N HIS A 295 -29.14 1.03 9.70
CA HIS A 295 -30.42 1.28 8.98
C HIS A 295 -31.26 2.37 9.65
N ASP A 296 -30.70 3.10 10.61
CA ASP A 296 -31.39 4.14 11.36
C ASP A 296 -30.92 5.52 10.89
N PRO A 297 -31.83 6.32 10.30
CA PRO A 297 -31.48 7.66 9.78
C PRO A 297 -30.82 8.60 10.78
N LYS A 298 -31.06 8.39 12.09
CA LYS A 298 -30.40 9.20 13.14
C LYS A 298 -28.88 8.94 13.26
N PHE A 299 -28.41 7.79 12.77
CA PHE A 299 -26.98 7.46 12.69
C PHE A 299 -26.45 7.74 11.29
N ASP A 300 -27.19 7.32 10.24
CA ASP A 300 -26.75 7.34 8.86
C ASP A 300 -26.57 8.77 8.34
N VAL A 301 -27.57 9.65 8.54
CA VAL A 301 -27.54 11.00 7.94
C VAL A 301 -26.41 11.84 8.52
N PRO A 302 -26.26 12.02 9.85
CA PRO A 302 -25.16 12.80 10.41
C PRO A 302 -23.77 12.22 10.08
N LEU A 303 -23.64 10.89 9.98
CA LEU A 303 -22.38 10.24 9.59
C LEU A 303 -22.04 10.54 8.14
N LEU A 304 -23.00 10.38 7.22
CA LEU A 304 -22.81 10.62 5.79
C LEU A 304 -22.57 12.09 5.47
N GLU A 305 -23.14 13.02 6.26
CA GLU A 305 -22.82 14.45 6.16
C GLU A 305 -21.32 14.72 6.37
N VAL A 306 -20.72 14.06 7.36
CA VAL A 306 -19.27 14.17 7.60
C VAL A 306 -18.50 13.47 6.49
N ALA A 307 -18.83 12.21 6.19
CA ALA A 307 -18.07 11.36 5.27
C ALA A 307 -18.04 11.90 3.84
N LEU A 308 -19.18 12.40 3.33
CA LEU A 308 -19.30 12.88 1.94
C LEU A 308 -18.70 14.28 1.72
N ARG A 309 -18.49 15.06 2.79
CA ARG A 309 -17.77 16.34 2.74
C ARG A 309 -16.26 16.22 2.83
N LEU A 310 -15.74 15.02 3.16
CA LEU A 310 -14.30 14.80 3.15
C LEU A 310 -13.77 14.93 1.71
N PRO A 311 -12.68 15.68 1.48
CA PRO A 311 -12.19 15.89 0.11
C PRO A 311 -11.71 14.59 -0.52
N ASP A 312 -10.96 13.79 0.25
CA ASP A 312 -10.29 12.59 -0.23
C ASP A 312 -10.52 11.41 0.72
N VAL A 313 -11.34 10.46 0.28
CA VAL A 313 -11.45 9.13 0.88
C VAL A 313 -11.61 8.11 -0.25
N ALA A 314 -11.08 6.90 -0.06
CA ALA A 314 -11.09 5.86 -1.09
C ALA A 314 -12.51 5.41 -1.45
N TYR A 315 -13.41 5.36 -0.47
CA TYR A 315 -14.75 4.83 -0.67
C TYR A 315 -15.70 5.24 0.46
N VAL A 316 -16.94 5.58 0.10
CA VAL A 316 -18.06 5.75 1.05
C VAL A 316 -19.24 4.94 0.53
N GLY A 317 -19.65 3.93 1.30
CA GLY A 317 -20.79 3.09 0.90
C GLY A 317 -21.80 2.92 2.03
N ALA A 318 -23.09 2.83 1.69
CA ALA A 318 -24.16 2.66 2.66
C ALA A 318 -25.11 1.52 2.29
N MET A 319 -25.35 0.62 3.24
CA MET A 319 -26.28 -0.49 3.10
C MET A 319 -27.75 -0.01 3.09
N GLY A 320 -28.58 -0.71 2.35
CA GLY A 320 -30.02 -0.46 2.33
C GLY A 320 -30.69 -1.02 1.08
N SER A 321 -32.01 -1.06 1.11
CA SER A 321 -32.82 -1.31 -0.08
C SER A 321 -32.83 -0.09 -1.00
N ARG A 322 -33.29 -0.23 -2.25
CA ARG A 322 -33.50 0.90 -3.16
C ARG A 322 -34.40 1.98 -2.54
N ARG A 323 -35.46 1.59 -1.85
CA ARG A 323 -36.32 2.52 -1.14
C ARG A 323 -35.58 3.27 -0.01
N THR A 324 -34.75 2.56 0.77
CA THR A 324 -33.91 3.19 1.81
C THR A 324 -32.89 4.14 1.20
N HIS A 325 -32.37 3.82 0.01
CA HIS A 325 -31.49 4.69 -0.75
C HIS A 325 -32.20 6.00 -1.12
N ASP A 326 -33.40 5.92 -1.73
CA ASP A 326 -34.15 7.12 -2.18
C ASP A 326 -34.48 8.03 -0.97
N ASP A 327 -34.98 7.47 0.13
CA ASP A 327 -35.25 8.19 1.38
C ASP A 327 -33.98 8.85 1.94
N ARG A 328 -32.84 8.14 1.88
CA ARG A 328 -31.53 8.67 2.33
C ARG A 328 -31.08 9.85 1.48
N LEU A 329 -31.16 9.75 0.15
CA LEU A 329 -30.80 10.85 -0.74
C LEU A 329 -31.63 12.10 -0.47
N ALA A 330 -32.93 11.95 -0.24
CA ALA A 330 -33.80 13.08 0.10
C ALA A 330 -33.32 13.78 1.39
N ARG A 331 -33.05 13.01 2.45
CA ARG A 331 -32.55 13.54 3.72
C ARG A 331 -31.18 14.19 3.62
N LEU A 332 -30.26 13.64 2.80
CA LEU A 332 -28.94 14.24 2.58
C LEU A 332 -29.05 15.59 1.86
N ARG A 333 -29.98 15.73 0.89
CA ARG A 333 -30.28 17.03 0.24
C ARG A 333 -30.89 18.01 1.22
N GLU A 334 -31.84 17.58 2.08
CA GLU A 334 -32.37 18.40 3.17
C GLU A 334 -31.32 18.89 4.14
N ALA A 335 -30.29 18.06 4.42
CA ALA A 335 -29.12 18.40 5.24
C ALA A 335 -28.11 19.31 4.50
N GLY A 336 -28.38 19.70 3.23
CA GLY A 336 -27.60 20.66 2.48
C GLY A 336 -26.40 20.06 1.74
N LEU A 337 -26.34 18.74 1.50
CA LEU A 337 -25.34 18.16 0.62
C LEU A 337 -25.66 18.45 -0.84
N THR A 338 -24.62 18.73 -1.60
CA THR A 338 -24.70 18.93 -3.05
C THR A 338 -24.84 17.59 -3.79
N ASP A 339 -25.36 17.61 -5.01
CA ASP A 339 -25.43 16.40 -5.84
C ASP A 339 -24.04 15.84 -6.16
N ALA A 340 -23.00 16.67 -6.23
CA ALA A 340 -21.60 16.22 -6.40
C ALA A 340 -21.08 15.44 -5.18
N GLU A 341 -21.37 15.89 -3.96
CA GLU A 341 -21.03 15.15 -2.73
C GLU A 341 -21.82 13.85 -2.65
N ILE A 342 -23.11 13.87 -2.96
CA ILE A 342 -23.99 12.69 -2.94
C ILE A 342 -23.58 11.66 -4.00
N ALA A 343 -23.09 12.08 -5.16
CA ALA A 343 -22.64 11.18 -6.23
C ALA A 343 -21.43 10.30 -5.82
N ARG A 344 -20.74 10.65 -4.74
CA ARG A 344 -19.64 9.84 -4.17
C ARG A 344 -20.13 8.67 -3.32
N LEU A 345 -21.42 8.59 -3.03
CA LEU A 345 -22.01 7.55 -2.19
C LEU A 345 -22.36 6.30 -3.01
N SER A 346 -21.70 5.19 -2.73
CA SER A 346 -22.15 3.87 -3.20
C SER A 346 -23.34 3.39 -2.35
N SER A 347 -24.56 3.47 -2.90
CA SER A 347 -25.78 3.05 -2.18
C SER A 347 -26.86 2.60 -3.18
N PRO A 348 -27.40 1.41 -3.05
CA PRO A 348 -27.01 0.34 -2.13
C PRO A 348 -25.55 -0.08 -2.31
N ILE A 349 -24.86 -0.38 -1.20
CA ILE A 349 -23.44 -0.76 -1.16
C ILE A 349 -23.20 -2.13 -1.84
N GLY A 350 -22.12 -2.24 -2.62
CA GLY A 350 -21.66 -3.49 -3.21
C GLY A 350 -22.06 -3.69 -4.68
N LEU A 351 -21.35 -4.60 -5.36
CA LEU A 351 -21.68 -5.02 -6.73
C LEU A 351 -22.88 -5.98 -6.73
N ASP A 352 -23.62 -6.01 -7.82
CA ASP A 352 -24.74 -6.95 -8.02
C ASP A 352 -24.19 -8.38 -8.30
N LEU A 353 -23.92 -9.13 -7.22
CA LEU A 353 -23.54 -10.54 -7.26
C LEU A 353 -24.70 -11.49 -6.93
N GLY A 354 -25.90 -10.95 -6.63
CA GLY A 354 -27.04 -11.74 -6.16
C GLY A 354 -26.85 -12.24 -4.71
N ALA A 355 -26.02 -11.57 -3.91
CA ALA A 355 -25.69 -11.92 -2.52
C ALA A 355 -26.91 -12.01 -1.61
N ARG A 356 -26.94 -13.00 -0.72
CA ARG A 356 -28.05 -13.28 0.22
C ARG A 356 -27.60 -13.41 1.67
N THR A 357 -26.37 -13.88 1.91
CA THR A 357 -25.81 -14.03 3.26
C THR A 357 -24.94 -12.83 3.64
N PRO A 358 -24.63 -12.61 4.93
CA PRO A 358 -23.68 -11.61 5.35
C PRO A 358 -22.31 -11.75 4.68
N GLU A 359 -21.81 -12.98 4.52
CA GLU A 359 -20.54 -13.28 3.90
C GLU A 359 -20.53 -12.94 2.39
N GLU A 360 -21.58 -13.34 1.67
CA GLU A 360 -21.73 -13.02 0.24
C GLU A 360 -21.85 -11.50 0.03
N THR A 361 -22.58 -10.81 0.90
CA THR A 361 -22.69 -9.35 0.88
C THR A 361 -21.33 -8.69 1.16
N ALA A 362 -20.55 -9.21 2.11
CA ALA A 362 -19.20 -8.70 2.37
C ALA A 362 -18.28 -8.86 1.16
N ILE A 363 -18.39 -9.97 0.42
CA ILE A 363 -17.66 -10.16 -0.85
C ILE A 363 -18.12 -9.15 -1.90
N SER A 364 -19.43 -8.90 -2.02
CA SER A 364 -19.98 -7.90 -2.95
C SER A 364 -19.45 -6.50 -2.65
N ILE A 365 -19.41 -6.10 -1.38
CA ILE A 365 -18.85 -4.82 -0.93
C ILE A 365 -17.35 -4.74 -1.21
N ALA A 366 -16.61 -5.79 -0.86
CA ALA A 366 -15.17 -5.86 -1.09
C ALA A 366 -14.82 -5.79 -2.59
N ALA A 367 -15.60 -6.46 -3.43
CA ALA A 367 -15.43 -6.43 -4.89
C ALA A 367 -15.64 -5.00 -5.44
N GLU A 368 -16.63 -4.24 -4.96
CA GLU A 368 -16.83 -2.84 -5.35
C GLU A 368 -15.67 -1.95 -4.92
N ILE A 369 -15.19 -2.11 -3.67
CA ILE A 369 -14.03 -1.38 -3.15
C ILE A 369 -12.77 -1.67 -3.99
N VAL A 370 -12.50 -2.94 -4.31
CA VAL A 370 -11.37 -3.36 -5.14
C VAL A 370 -11.50 -2.80 -6.56
N ALA A 371 -12.69 -2.89 -7.16
CA ALA A 371 -12.96 -2.34 -8.50
C ALA A 371 -12.73 -0.82 -8.54
N GLY A 372 -13.24 -0.08 -7.55
CA GLY A 372 -13.05 1.36 -7.43
C GLY A 372 -11.58 1.75 -7.27
N ARG A 373 -10.84 1.00 -6.45
CA ARG A 373 -9.40 1.25 -6.21
C ARG A 373 -8.54 1.07 -7.45
N TRP A 374 -8.83 0.08 -8.29
CA TRP A 374 -7.99 -0.34 -9.42
C TRP A 374 -8.64 -0.04 -10.79
N GLY A 375 -9.74 0.72 -10.82
CA GLY A 375 -10.45 1.05 -12.04
C GLY A 375 -11.09 -0.15 -12.74
N GLY A 376 -11.41 -1.22 -11.98
CA GLY A 376 -12.10 -2.40 -12.51
C GLY A 376 -13.56 -2.09 -12.88
N SER A 377 -14.11 -2.79 -13.91
CA SER A 377 -15.51 -2.64 -14.32
C SER A 377 -16.48 -3.48 -13.48
N GLY A 378 -15.98 -4.49 -12.75
CA GLY A 378 -16.81 -5.50 -12.09
C GLY A 378 -17.40 -6.54 -13.04
N GLU A 379 -17.08 -6.51 -14.31
CA GLU A 379 -17.53 -7.47 -15.31
C GLU A 379 -16.69 -8.76 -15.31
N ARG A 380 -17.21 -9.80 -15.96
CA ARG A 380 -16.47 -11.07 -16.10
C ARG A 380 -15.26 -10.88 -17.01
N LEU A 381 -14.07 -11.23 -16.52
CA LEU A 381 -12.82 -11.14 -17.28
C LEU A 381 -12.87 -11.92 -18.61
N ALA A 382 -13.59 -13.05 -18.66
CA ALA A 382 -13.76 -13.85 -19.88
C ALA A 382 -14.48 -13.11 -21.02
N GLY A 383 -15.18 -12.02 -20.73
CA GLY A 383 -15.88 -11.19 -21.71
C GLY A 383 -15.15 -9.89 -22.05
N LEU A 384 -14.01 -9.64 -21.46
CA LEU A 384 -13.23 -8.43 -21.66
C LEU A 384 -12.02 -8.70 -22.54
N GLU A 385 -11.70 -7.72 -23.39
CA GLU A 385 -10.47 -7.72 -24.17
C GLU A 385 -9.43 -6.78 -23.54
N GLY A 386 -8.14 -7.03 -23.81
CA GLY A 386 -7.04 -6.20 -23.34
C GLY A 386 -6.38 -6.70 -22.06
N ARG A 387 -5.74 -5.76 -21.34
CA ARG A 387 -4.96 -6.09 -20.13
C ARG A 387 -5.85 -6.41 -18.93
N ILE A 388 -5.50 -7.45 -18.17
CA ILE A 388 -6.17 -7.81 -16.91
C ILE A 388 -5.87 -6.77 -15.83
N HIS A 389 -4.61 -6.36 -15.71
CA HIS A 389 -4.19 -5.31 -14.78
C HIS A 389 -4.04 -3.99 -15.54
N ARG A 390 -4.64 -2.94 -15.01
CA ARG A 390 -4.61 -1.59 -15.59
C ARG A 390 -3.45 -0.81 -14.98
N ASP A 391 -2.79 0.01 -15.79
CA ASP A 391 -1.83 0.99 -15.28
C ASP A 391 -2.61 2.08 -14.51
N LEU A 392 -2.13 2.48 -13.32
CA LEU A 392 -2.71 3.53 -12.49
C LEU A 392 -2.21 4.89 -12.91
#